data_46d6f73d84c4dc6907a2adf6b91ae5b2
#
_entry.id   46d6f73d84c4dc6907a2adf6b91ae5b2
#
_cell.length_a   1.000
_cell.length_b   1.000
_cell.length_c   1.000
_cell.angle_alpha   90.00
_cell.angle_beta   90.00
_cell.angle_gamma   90.00
#
_symmetry.space_group_name_H-M   'P 1'
#
loop_
_entity.id
_entity.type
_entity.pdbx_description
1 polymer ?
#
loop_
_entity_poly.entity_id
_entity_poly.type
_entity_poly.pdbx_seq_one_letter_code
_entity_poly.pdbx_strand_id
1 'polypeptide(L)'
;ALVNGTADIAALPTNAAAALYNKTDGAVQVLALNTRGVLYVVTDGTESITSFADLRGKNVCVPVQNPTFIFQYLCEKNGLTVGTDITIDNTYAQPAELNTALASGEVHIAVLPEPMVTIARAANPALTVALDLTAEWDKVAPAGSLVQGCVVVRKAFADEHPNEVKAFLAEYQASIEYLTAEPDQAGQMIEDAGIFAKAAVAAKAIPNCNVCFVSGADMQAALTEFLTALSTVAPQSIGGEVPGDDFYCILK
;
A
#
# COMPACT_ATOMS: atom_id res chain seq x y z
N ALA A 1 11.85 -16.57 0.02
CA ALA A 1 11.54 -17.28 -1.24
C ALA A 1 12.41 -16.72 -2.38
N LEU A 2 12.35 -15.43 -2.73
CA LEU A 2 13.14 -14.82 -3.83
C LEU A 2 14.65 -14.98 -3.66
N VAL A 3 15.21 -14.74 -2.45
CA VAL A 3 16.66 -14.81 -2.20
C VAL A 3 17.23 -16.22 -2.33
N ASN A 4 16.47 -17.23 -1.93
CA ASN A 4 16.89 -18.64 -1.97
C ASN A 4 16.43 -19.37 -3.24
N GLY A 5 15.79 -18.68 -4.19
CA GLY A 5 15.35 -19.24 -5.46
C GLY A 5 14.15 -20.20 -5.39
N THR A 6 13.39 -20.22 -4.29
CA THR A 6 12.16 -21.02 -4.21
C THR A 6 10.95 -20.33 -4.84
N ALA A 7 11.07 -19.04 -5.16
CA ALA A 7 10.14 -18.29 -5.98
C ALA A 7 10.92 -17.36 -6.91
N ASP A 8 10.47 -17.21 -8.14
CA ASP A 8 11.07 -16.34 -9.15
C ASP A 8 10.39 -15.00 -9.23
N ILE A 9 9.08 -14.96 -8.98
CA ILE A 9 8.24 -13.77 -8.99
C ILE A 9 7.45 -13.72 -7.68
N ALA A 10 7.29 -12.52 -7.10
CA ALA A 10 6.50 -12.32 -5.89
C ALA A 10 5.91 -10.91 -5.84
N ALA A 11 4.76 -10.77 -5.16
CA ALA A 11 4.23 -9.47 -4.79
C ALA A 11 4.84 -9.02 -3.45
N LEU A 12 5.27 -7.77 -3.39
CA LEU A 12 5.86 -7.16 -2.19
C LEU A 12 5.33 -5.73 -1.98
N PRO A 13 5.35 -5.22 -0.74
CA PRO A 13 5.32 -3.78 -0.51
C PRO A 13 6.50 -3.10 -1.22
N THR A 14 6.27 -1.95 -1.80
CA THR A 14 7.26 -1.24 -2.62
C THR A 14 8.54 -0.88 -1.85
N ASN A 15 8.40 -0.44 -0.59
CA ASN A 15 9.54 -0.18 0.28
C ASN A 15 10.33 -1.46 0.61
N ALA A 16 9.65 -2.59 0.80
CA ALA A 16 10.30 -3.87 1.05
C ALA A 16 11.05 -4.38 -0.19
N ALA A 17 10.52 -4.13 -1.39
CA ALA A 17 11.20 -4.43 -2.64
C ALA A 17 12.49 -3.63 -2.78
N ALA A 18 12.47 -2.31 -2.49
CA ALA A 18 13.65 -1.46 -2.48
C ALA A 18 14.70 -1.92 -1.44
N ALA A 19 14.23 -2.21 -0.21
CA ALA A 19 15.12 -2.72 0.83
C ALA A 19 15.75 -4.09 0.48
N LEU A 20 14.98 -4.96 -0.20
CA LEU A 20 15.49 -6.24 -0.67
C LEU A 20 16.53 -6.05 -1.76
N TYR A 21 16.27 -5.19 -2.74
CA TYR A 21 17.22 -4.83 -3.79
C TYR A 21 18.55 -4.34 -3.20
N ASN A 22 18.51 -3.34 -2.31
CA ASN A 22 19.69 -2.78 -1.67
C ASN A 22 20.47 -3.81 -0.84
N LYS A 23 19.75 -4.71 -0.12
CA LYS A 23 20.39 -5.77 0.69
C LYS A 23 20.99 -6.91 -0.11
N THR A 24 20.56 -7.09 -1.34
CA THR A 24 20.97 -8.22 -2.20
C THR A 24 21.81 -7.78 -3.39
N ASP A 25 22.27 -6.52 -3.38
CA ASP A 25 23.11 -5.94 -4.43
C ASP A 25 22.47 -6.13 -5.83
N GLY A 26 21.19 -5.79 -5.94
CA GLY A 26 20.50 -5.82 -7.23
C GLY A 26 19.92 -7.18 -7.66
N ALA A 27 19.79 -8.16 -6.76
CA ALA A 27 19.30 -9.50 -7.13
C ALA A 27 17.83 -9.56 -7.54
N VAL A 28 17.06 -8.50 -7.31
CA VAL A 28 15.64 -8.41 -7.67
C VAL A 28 15.34 -7.14 -8.45
N GLN A 29 14.32 -7.18 -9.30
CA GLN A 29 13.84 -6.04 -10.08
C GLN A 29 12.32 -5.93 -9.98
N VAL A 30 11.78 -4.71 -10.08
CA VAL A 30 10.34 -4.47 -10.14
C VAL A 30 9.83 -4.61 -11.56
N LEU A 31 8.79 -5.41 -11.75
CA LEU A 31 8.12 -5.65 -13.03
C LEU A 31 6.94 -4.73 -13.28
N ALA A 32 6.12 -4.53 -12.25
CA ALA A 32 4.92 -3.71 -12.31
C ALA A 32 4.49 -3.27 -10.91
N LEU A 33 3.79 -2.13 -10.84
CA LEU A 33 3.00 -1.75 -9.66
C LEU A 33 1.64 -2.46 -9.75
N ASN A 34 1.16 -2.95 -8.62
CA ASN A 34 -0.12 -3.63 -8.53
C ASN A 34 -1.11 -2.98 -7.57
N THR A 35 -0.66 -2.03 -6.75
CA THR A 35 -1.51 -1.37 -5.76
C THR A 35 -1.03 0.06 -5.54
N ARG A 36 -1.92 1.02 -5.71
CA ARG A 36 -1.71 2.42 -5.35
C ARG A 36 -1.99 2.63 -3.86
N GLY A 37 -2.30 3.85 -3.41
CA GLY A 37 -2.65 4.12 -2.04
C GLY A 37 -3.96 3.43 -1.62
N VAL A 38 -3.95 2.78 -0.47
CA VAL A 38 -5.11 2.04 0.10
C VAL A 38 -5.40 2.43 1.55
N LEU A 39 -4.80 3.54 2.02
CA LEU A 39 -4.89 3.97 3.41
C LEU A 39 -5.93 5.08 3.58
N TYR A 40 -6.68 5.00 4.66
CA TYR A 40 -7.74 5.93 5.01
C TYR A 40 -7.66 6.30 6.49
N VAL A 41 -7.93 7.57 6.83
CA VAL A 41 -8.23 7.94 8.21
C VAL A 41 -9.69 7.60 8.47
N VAL A 42 -9.94 6.76 9.46
CA VAL A 42 -11.28 6.33 9.88
C VAL A 42 -11.54 6.78 11.30
N THR A 43 -12.74 7.31 11.56
CA THR A 43 -13.17 7.77 12.88
C THR A 43 -14.51 7.18 13.27
N ASP A 44 -14.74 7.10 14.60
CA ASP A 44 -16.03 6.68 15.18
C ASP A 44 -17.04 7.83 15.28
N GLY A 45 -16.70 9.02 14.77
CA GLY A 45 -17.57 10.20 14.77
C GLY A 45 -17.54 11.02 16.06
N THR A 46 -16.77 10.63 17.07
CA THR A 46 -16.56 11.46 18.28
C THR A 46 -15.74 12.70 17.98
N GLU A 47 -14.93 12.64 16.92
CA GLU A 47 -14.09 13.74 16.45
C GLU A 47 -14.47 14.12 15.00
N SER A 48 -14.59 15.42 14.75
CA SER A 48 -14.85 15.94 13.41
C SER A 48 -13.51 16.16 12.69
N ILE A 49 -13.19 15.29 11.73
CA ILE A 49 -12.00 15.37 10.91
C ILE A 49 -12.44 15.55 9.45
N THR A 50 -12.08 16.67 8.84
CA THR A 50 -12.40 17.04 7.45
C THR A 50 -11.17 17.42 6.65
N SER A 51 -10.05 17.65 7.35
CA SER A 51 -8.75 18.00 6.77
C SER A 51 -7.60 17.49 7.63
N PHE A 52 -6.38 17.48 7.11
CA PHE A 52 -5.18 17.16 7.89
C PHE A 52 -4.98 18.16 9.07
N ALA A 53 -5.42 19.40 8.93
CA ALA A 53 -5.30 20.40 10.01
C ALA A 53 -6.10 20.02 11.26
N ASP A 54 -7.22 19.30 11.10
CA ASP A 54 -8.07 18.86 12.21
C ASP A 54 -7.42 17.74 13.05
N LEU A 55 -6.34 17.14 12.55
CA LEU A 55 -5.56 16.14 13.27
C LEU A 55 -4.61 16.75 14.31
N ARG A 56 -4.45 18.09 14.34
CA ARG A 56 -3.62 18.77 15.34
C ARG A 56 -4.12 18.49 16.76
N GLY A 57 -3.21 18.07 17.63
CA GLY A 57 -3.50 17.69 19.01
C GLY A 57 -4.14 16.31 19.18
N LYS A 58 -4.32 15.55 18.11
CA LYS A 58 -4.95 14.22 18.16
C LYS A 58 -3.95 13.10 18.36
N ASN A 59 -4.44 12.00 18.94
CA ASN A 59 -3.78 10.70 18.95
C ASN A 59 -4.38 9.86 17.83
N VAL A 60 -3.55 9.46 16.86
CA VAL A 60 -3.97 8.65 15.70
C VAL A 60 -3.29 7.30 15.78
N CYS A 61 -4.07 6.24 15.88
CA CYS A 61 -3.57 4.88 15.84
C CYS A 61 -3.24 4.48 14.40
N VAL A 62 -2.01 4.03 14.18
CA VAL A 62 -1.48 3.68 12.85
C VAL A 62 -0.75 2.35 12.92
N PRO A 63 -1.01 1.38 12.01
CA PRO A 63 -0.21 0.16 11.94
C PRO A 63 1.25 0.49 11.66
N VAL A 64 2.16 -0.35 12.16
CA VAL A 64 3.60 -0.16 11.96
C VAL A 64 4.03 -0.26 10.50
N GLN A 65 5.27 0.17 10.20
CA GLN A 65 5.92 0.14 8.89
C GLN A 65 5.27 1.09 7.87
N ASN A 66 4.94 0.63 6.67
CA ASN A 66 4.54 1.47 5.54
C ASN A 66 3.38 2.44 5.87
N PRO A 67 2.30 2.04 6.55
CA PRO A 67 1.25 2.96 6.97
C PRO A 67 1.78 4.12 7.83
N THR A 68 2.65 3.83 8.81
CA THR A 68 3.27 4.85 9.67
C THR A 68 4.13 5.82 8.84
N PHE A 69 4.96 5.33 7.92
CA PHE A 69 5.86 6.19 7.15
C PHE A 69 5.10 7.11 6.20
N ILE A 70 4.07 6.59 5.52
CA ILE A 70 3.19 7.38 4.65
C ILE A 70 2.46 8.45 5.45
N PHE A 71 1.88 8.09 6.59
CA PHE A 71 1.16 9.03 7.43
C PHE A 71 2.08 10.09 8.03
N GLN A 72 3.28 9.73 8.47
CA GLN A 72 4.30 10.67 8.94
C GLN A 72 4.69 11.67 7.84
N TYR A 73 4.97 11.21 6.62
CA TYR A 73 5.27 12.08 5.49
C TYR A 73 4.13 13.08 5.23
N LEU A 74 2.89 12.61 5.23
CA LEU A 74 1.72 13.48 5.07
C LEU A 74 1.57 14.48 6.21
N CYS A 75 1.84 14.09 7.47
CA CYS A 75 1.86 15.01 8.60
C CYS A 75 2.87 16.14 8.38
N GLU A 76 4.11 15.80 8.03
CA GLU A 76 5.18 16.78 7.80
C GLU A 76 4.85 17.73 6.65
N LYS A 77 4.31 17.20 5.53
CA LYS A 77 3.90 18.03 4.38
C LYS A 77 2.72 18.97 4.69
N ASN A 78 1.89 18.62 5.66
CA ASN A 78 0.79 19.45 6.14
C ASN A 78 1.17 20.31 7.37
N GLY A 79 2.46 20.40 7.71
CA GLY A 79 2.94 21.27 8.80
C GLY A 79 2.58 20.76 10.20
N LEU A 80 2.43 19.44 10.36
CA LEU A 80 2.22 18.77 11.63
C LEU A 80 3.50 18.01 12.04
N THR A 81 4.10 18.45 13.14
CA THR A 81 5.29 17.79 13.71
C THR A 81 4.84 16.60 14.57
N VAL A 82 5.21 15.39 14.16
CA VAL A 82 4.92 14.18 14.92
C VAL A 82 5.62 14.25 16.30
N GLY A 83 4.88 13.89 17.34
CA GLY A 83 5.34 13.96 18.73
C GLY A 83 5.14 15.34 19.40
N THR A 84 4.78 16.37 18.64
CA THR A 84 4.50 17.72 19.15
C THR A 84 3.10 18.18 18.80
N ASP A 85 2.78 18.19 17.50
CA ASP A 85 1.48 18.62 16.98
C ASP A 85 0.48 17.48 16.85
N ILE A 86 0.96 16.26 16.69
CA ILE A 86 0.15 15.04 16.54
C ILE A 86 0.90 13.86 17.15
N THR A 87 0.17 12.92 17.74
CA THR A 87 0.74 11.66 18.21
C THR A 87 0.38 10.53 17.23
N ILE A 88 1.39 9.81 16.76
CA ILE A 88 1.22 8.54 16.06
C ILE A 88 1.36 7.43 17.09
N ASP A 89 0.29 6.66 17.27
CA ASP A 89 0.24 5.55 18.22
C ASP A 89 0.30 4.21 17.45
N ASN A 90 1.36 3.45 17.68
CA ASN A 90 1.59 2.15 17.06
C ASN A 90 1.27 0.97 18.01
N THR A 91 0.49 1.19 19.06
CA THR A 91 0.11 0.14 20.03
C THR A 91 -0.51 -1.07 19.34
N TYR A 92 -1.37 -0.82 18.34
CA TYR A 92 -1.94 -1.85 17.48
C TYR A 92 -1.10 -1.99 16.22
N ALA A 93 -0.07 -2.83 16.29
CA ALA A 93 0.93 -2.96 15.23
C ALA A 93 0.37 -3.51 13.92
N GLN A 94 -0.65 -4.37 14.00
CA GLN A 94 -1.24 -5.02 12.84
C GLN A 94 -2.60 -4.41 12.48
N PRO A 95 -2.91 -4.26 11.17
CA PRO A 95 -4.19 -3.68 10.73
C PRO A 95 -5.42 -4.40 11.28
N ALA A 96 -5.36 -5.73 11.46
CA ALA A 96 -6.48 -6.51 11.98
C ALA A 96 -6.75 -6.25 13.47
N GLU A 97 -5.70 -6.04 14.26
CA GLU A 97 -5.82 -5.68 15.69
C GLU A 97 -6.40 -4.26 15.82
N LEU A 98 -5.86 -3.31 15.06
CA LEU A 98 -6.36 -1.93 15.04
C LEU A 98 -7.81 -1.87 14.58
N ASN A 99 -8.19 -2.66 13.56
CA ASN A 99 -9.56 -2.76 13.10
C ASN A 99 -10.52 -3.19 14.22
N THR A 100 -10.12 -4.20 15.01
CA THR A 100 -10.92 -4.69 16.15
C THR A 100 -11.09 -3.61 17.22
N ALA A 101 -10.00 -2.92 17.57
CA ALA A 101 -10.02 -1.85 18.58
C ALA A 101 -10.86 -0.63 18.13
N LEU A 102 -10.79 -0.27 16.86
CA LEU A 102 -11.63 0.80 16.30
C LEU A 102 -13.12 0.39 16.28
N ALA A 103 -13.43 -0.84 15.84
CA ALA A 103 -14.80 -1.33 15.78
C ALA A 103 -15.46 -1.45 17.16
N SER A 104 -14.67 -1.73 18.22
CA SER A 104 -15.15 -1.80 19.62
C SER A 104 -15.25 -0.43 20.31
N GLY A 105 -14.74 0.65 19.71
CA GLY A 105 -14.72 1.99 20.30
C GLY A 105 -13.58 2.21 21.30
N GLU A 106 -12.58 1.35 21.35
CA GLU A 106 -11.36 1.52 22.15
C GLU A 106 -10.41 2.54 21.49
N VAL A 107 -10.46 2.65 20.18
CA VAL A 107 -9.75 3.64 19.35
C VAL A 107 -10.76 4.50 18.63
N HIS A 108 -10.51 5.82 18.58
CA HIS A 108 -11.43 6.82 17.99
C HIS A 108 -11.00 7.32 16.63
N ILE A 109 -9.67 7.37 16.37
CA ILE A 109 -9.08 7.78 15.09
C ILE A 109 -8.01 6.76 14.70
N ALA A 110 -8.15 6.14 13.54
CA ALA A 110 -7.23 5.13 13.04
C ALA A 110 -6.88 5.35 11.58
N VAL A 111 -5.66 5.00 11.18
CA VAL A 111 -5.28 4.78 9.78
C VAL A 111 -5.44 3.30 9.48
N LEU A 112 -6.33 2.97 8.55
CA LEU A 112 -6.56 1.59 8.13
C LEU A 112 -6.40 1.42 6.61
N PRO A 113 -5.85 0.29 6.16
CA PRO A 113 -5.90 -0.08 4.75
C PRO A 113 -7.24 -0.71 4.37
N GLU A 114 -7.63 -0.66 3.09
CA GLU A 114 -8.58 -1.65 2.57
C GLU A 114 -7.91 -3.04 2.52
N PRO A 115 -8.62 -4.13 2.71
CA PRO A 115 -10.09 -4.24 2.97
C PRO A 115 -10.51 -4.02 4.43
N MET A 116 -9.59 -3.64 5.33
CA MET A 116 -9.89 -3.47 6.76
C MET A 116 -10.95 -2.37 7.02
N VAL A 117 -10.93 -1.28 6.24
CA VAL A 117 -11.96 -0.22 6.33
C VAL A 117 -13.36 -0.78 6.05
N THR A 118 -13.50 -1.56 4.98
CA THR A 118 -14.77 -2.21 4.64
C THR A 118 -15.22 -3.18 5.73
N ILE A 119 -14.31 -3.97 6.31
CA ILE A 119 -14.60 -4.88 7.43
C ILE A 119 -15.04 -4.10 8.68
N ALA A 120 -14.31 -3.06 9.06
CA ALA A 120 -14.61 -2.23 10.23
C ALA A 120 -16.03 -1.64 10.13
N ARG A 121 -16.34 -1.04 8.99
CA ARG A 121 -17.66 -0.43 8.72
C ARG A 121 -18.80 -1.44 8.61
N ALA A 122 -18.50 -2.67 8.22
CA ALA A 122 -19.49 -3.75 8.25
C ALA A 122 -19.79 -4.20 9.69
N ALA A 123 -18.79 -4.17 10.58
CA ALA A 123 -18.95 -4.49 12.00
C ALA A 123 -19.56 -3.32 12.80
N ASN A 124 -19.17 -2.08 12.50
CA ASN A 124 -19.67 -0.88 13.14
C ASN A 124 -20.04 0.18 12.07
N PRO A 125 -21.34 0.29 11.68
CA PRO A 125 -21.79 1.25 10.68
C PRO A 125 -21.65 2.73 11.07
N ALA A 126 -21.36 3.06 12.33
CA ALA A 126 -21.11 4.42 12.78
C ALA A 126 -19.72 4.93 12.33
N LEU A 127 -18.81 4.02 11.98
CA LEU A 127 -17.48 4.38 11.49
C LEU A 127 -17.56 5.10 10.15
N THR A 128 -16.83 6.20 10.03
CA THR A 128 -16.75 7.03 8.82
C THR A 128 -15.32 7.15 8.32
N VAL A 129 -15.15 7.15 7.00
CA VAL A 129 -13.89 7.55 6.37
C VAL A 129 -13.82 9.07 6.41
N ALA A 130 -12.86 9.60 7.17
CA ALA A 130 -12.64 11.02 7.32
C ALA A 130 -11.73 11.57 6.22
N LEU A 131 -10.61 10.88 5.92
CA LEU A 131 -9.66 11.27 4.89
C LEU A 131 -9.25 10.07 4.04
N ASP A 132 -9.16 10.27 2.73
CA ASP A 132 -8.49 9.38 1.80
C ASP A 132 -7.02 9.83 1.68
N LEU A 133 -6.09 9.01 2.16
CA LEU A 133 -4.67 9.39 2.16
C LEU A 133 -4.05 9.42 0.76
N THR A 134 -4.67 8.78 -0.24
CA THR A 134 -4.25 8.94 -1.64
C THR A 134 -4.60 10.34 -2.15
N ALA A 135 -5.82 10.79 -1.89
CA ALA A 135 -6.23 12.14 -2.24
C ALA A 135 -5.43 13.23 -1.48
N GLU A 136 -5.05 12.97 -0.23
CA GLU A 136 -4.20 13.87 0.53
C GLU A 136 -2.74 13.88 0.01
N TRP A 137 -2.24 12.72 -0.43
CA TRP A 137 -0.92 12.59 -1.06
C TRP A 137 -0.82 13.40 -2.35
N ASP A 138 -1.82 13.30 -3.21
CA ASP A 138 -1.87 13.99 -4.50
C ASP A 138 -1.90 15.52 -4.38
N LYS A 139 -2.16 16.07 -3.19
CA LYS A 139 -2.08 17.52 -2.91
C LYS A 139 -0.64 17.98 -2.61
N VAL A 140 0.25 17.08 -2.17
CA VAL A 140 1.57 17.43 -1.64
C VAL A 140 2.74 16.74 -2.36
N ALA A 141 2.45 15.83 -3.27
CA ALA A 141 3.38 15.07 -4.10
C ALA A 141 2.81 14.86 -5.50
N PRO A 142 3.60 14.41 -6.50
CA PRO A 142 3.09 14.11 -7.84
C PRO A 142 1.92 13.13 -7.79
N ALA A 143 0.82 13.49 -8.45
CA ALA A 143 -0.40 12.67 -8.45
C ALA A 143 -0.12 11.26 -8.96
N GLY A 144 -0.69 10.26 -8.27
CA GLY A 144 -0.51 8.86 -8.59
C GLY A 144 0.84 8.25 -8.15
N SER A 145 1.68 9.01 -7.43
CA SER A 145 2.96 8.51 -6.91
C SER A 145 2.83 7.76 -5.57
N LEU A 146 1.68 7.78 -4.91
CA LEU A 146 1.44 6.89 -3.77
C LEU A 146 1.25 5.45 -4.24
N VAL A 147 2.30 4.66 -4.23
CA VAL A 147 2.31 3.28 -4.73
C VAL A 147 2.81 2.32 -3.65
N GLN A 148 1.92 1.44 -3.17
CA GLN A 148 2.16 0.64 -1.99
C GLN A 148 2.52 -0.82 -2.29
N GLY A 149 2.14 -1.33 -3.45
CA GLY A 149 2.41 -2.71 -3.86
C GLY A 149 3.05 -2.81 -5.23
N CYS A 150 3.93 -3.80 -5.39
CA CYS A 150 4.58 -4.12 -6.66
C CYS A 150 4.77 -5.63 -6.83
N VAL A 151 5.00 -6.03 -8.06
CA VAL A 151 5.49 -7.36 -8.42
C VAL A 151 6.97 -7.27 -8.71
N VAL A 152 7.75 -8.13 -8.09
CA VAL A 152 9.19 -8.23 -8.29
C VAL A 152 9.58 -9.58 -8.87
N VAL A 153 10.68 -9.60 -9.60
CA VAL A 153 11.28 -10.79 -10.19
C VAL A 153 12.72 -10.93 -9.73
N ARG A 154 13.22 -12.17 -9.61
CA ARG A 154 14.67 -12.40 -9.51
C ARG A 154 15.34 -11.98 -10.82
N LYS A 155 16.39 -11.15 -10.72
CA LYS A 155 17.10 -10.66 -11.90
C LYS A 155 17.61 -11.79 -12.79
N ALA A 156 18.22 -12.82 -12.21
CA ALA A 156 18.70 -13.97 -12.97
C ALA A 156 17.58 -14.67 -13.75
N PHE A 157 16.37 -14.82 -13.15
CA PHE A 157 15.24 -15.41 -13.85
C PHE A 157 14.75 -14.51 -15.01
N ALA A 158 14.70 -13.21 -14.81
CA ALA A 158 14.30 -12.26 -15.87
C ALA A 158 15.26 -12.28 -17.06
N ASP A 159 16.57 -12.39 -16.77
CA ASP A 159 17.60 -12.46 -17.80
C ASP A 159 17.56 -13.79 -18.59
N GLU A 160 17.28 -14.92 -17.91
CA GLU A 160 17.24 -16.26 -18.51
C GLU A 160 15.90 -16.57 -19.18
N HIS A 161 14.80 -16.00 -18.71
CA HIS A 161 13.43 -16.34 -19.09
C HIS A 161 12.57 -15.11 -19.46
N PRO A 162 13.02 -14.24 -20.38
CA PRO A 162 12.31 -12.98 -20.69
C PRO A 162 10.93 -13.20 -21.31
N ASN A 163 10.70 -14.31 -22.01
CA ASN A 163 9.40 -14.61 -22.62
C ASN A 163 8.37 -15.05 -21.56
N GLU A 164 8.80 -15.81 -20.57
CA GLU A 164 7.99 -16.22 -19.43
C GLU A 164 7.57 -15.01 -18.58
N VAL A 165 8.49 -14.07 -18.39
CA VAL A 165 8.17 -12.79 -17.70
C VAL A 165 7.16 -11.98 -18.49
N LYS A 166 7.30 -11.90 -19.83
CA LYS A 166 6.29 -11.22 -20.69
C LYS A 166 4.93 -11.89 -20.61
N ALA A 167 4.89 -13.22 -20.68
CA ALA A 167 3.65 -13.98 -20.57
C ALA A 167 2.99 -13.77 -19.19
N PHE A 168 3.77 -13.85 -18.11
CA PHE A 168 3.29 -13.57 -16.77
C PHE A 168 2.65 -12.17 -16.66
N LEU A 169 3.34 -11.12 -17.17
CA LEU A 169 2.81 -9.75 -17.09
C LEU A 169 1.50 -9.58 -17.86
N ALA A 170 1.36 -10.24 -19.03
CA ALA A 170 0.12 -10.20 -19.81
C ALA A 170 -1.06 -10.84 -19.04
N GLU A 171 -0.85 -12.00 -18.44
CA GLU A 171 -1.86 -12.70 -17.63
C GLU A 171 -2.17 -11.93 -16.33
N TYR A 172 -1.15 -11.35 -15.72
CA TYR A 172 -1.32 -10.56 -14.50
C TYR A 172 -2.12 -9.29 -14.74
N GLN A 173 -1.87 -8.59 -15.87
CA GLN A 173 -2.66 -7.45 -16.30
C GLN A 173 -4.12 -7.85 -16.55
N ALA A 174 -4.35 -8.92 -17.31
CA ALA A 174 -5.70 -9.41 -17.59
C ALA A 174 -6.46 -9.80 -16.31
N SER A 175 -5.76 -10.40 -15.34
CA SER A 175 -6.34 -10.72 -14.02
C SER A 175 -6.75 -9.47 -13.23
N ILE A 176 -5.95 -8.40 -13.26
CA ILE A 176 -6.27 -7.13 -12.61
C ILE A 176 -7.46 -6.45 -13.31
N GLU A 177 -7.47 -6.44 -14.64
CA GLU A 177 -8.58 -5.90 -15.42
C GLU A 177 -9.89 -6.63 -15.12
N TYR A 178 -9.86 -7.97 -15.05
CA TYR A 178 -11.02 -8.78 -14.67
C TYR A 178 -11.50 -8.46 -13.26
N LEU A 179 -10.59 -8.42 -12.28
CA LEU A 179 -10.91 -8.13 -10.89
C LEU A 179 -11.63 -6.78 -10.73
N THR A 180 -11.21 -5.77 -11.48
CA THR A 180 -11.81 -4.42 -11.41
C THR A 180 -13.10 -4.29 -12.20
N ALA A 181 -13.24 -5.04 -13.31
CA ALA A 181 -14.44 -5.03 -14.15
C ALA A 181 -15.59 -5.85 -13.55
N GLU A 182 -15.27 -6.96 -12.87
CA GLU A 182 -16.23 -7.96 -12.39
C GLU A 182 -16.07 -8.22 -10.88
N PRO A 183 -16.20 -7.19 -10.00
CA PRO A 183 -15.87 -7.31 -8.59
C PRO A 183 -16.70 -8.36 -7.84
N ASP A 184 -17.96 -8.59 -8.22
CA ASP A 184 -18.80 -9.61 -7.59
C ASP A 184 -18.32 -11.03 -7.91
N GLN A 185 -17.96 -11.29 -9.16
CA GLN A 185 -17.43 -12.58 -9.59
C GLN A 185 -16.02 -12.80 -9.02
N ALA A 186 -15.18 -11.76 -9.05
CA ALA A 186 -13.86 -11.79 -8.45
C ALA A 186 -13.94 -12.05 -6.93
N GLY A 187 -14.90 -11.42 -6.23
CA GLY A 187 -15.16 -11.67 -4.82
C GLY A 187 -15.49 -13.14 -4.52
N GLN A 188 -16.28 -13.79 -5.38
CA GLN A 188 -16.57 -15.22 -5.24
C GLN A 188 -15.33 -16.09 -5.46
N MET A 189 -14.53 -15.78 -6.49
CA MET A 189 -13.27 -16.50 -6.75
C MET A 189 -12.28 -16.36 -5.59
N ILE A 190 -12.21 -15.19 -4.97
CA ILE A 190 -11.37 -14.90 -3.79
C ILE A 190 -11.81 -15.72 -2.57
N GLU A 191 -13.12 -15.87 -2.35
CA GLU A 191 -13.66 -16.73 -1.28
C GLU A 191 -13.38 -18.21 -1.58
N ASP A 192 -13.66 -18.68 -2.79
CA ASP A 192 -13.45 -20.07 -3.21
C ASP A 192 -11.97 -20.47 -3.12
N ALA A 193 -11.05 -19.54 -3.39
CA ALA A 193 -9.61 -19.73 -3.23
C ALA A 193 -9.12 -19.65 -1.77
N GLY A 194 -10.00 -19.35 -0.81
CA GLY A 194 -9.66 -19.21 0.61
C GLY A 194 -8.79 -17.99 0.93
N ILE A 195 -8.71 -17.01 0.03
CA ILE A 195 -7.93 -15.78 0.22
C ILE A 195 -8.66 -14.84 1.19
N PHE A 196 -9.99 -14.77 1.09
CA PHE A 196 -10.84 -13.97 1.96
C PHE A 196 -12.14 -14.71 2.30
N ALA A 197 -12.61 -14.55 3.54
CA ALA A 197 -13.66 -15.43 4.07
C ALA A 197 -15.08 -15.14 3.56
N LYS A 198 -15.32 -13.98 2.92
CA LYS A 198 -16.68 -13.56 2.48
C LYS A 198 -16.61 -12.81 1.15
N ALA A 199 -17.12 -13.43 0.10
CA ALA A 199 -17.20 -12.87 -1.25
C ALA A 199 -17.80 -11.47 -1.31
N ALA A 200 -18.94 -11.26 -0.65
CA ALA A 200 -19.61 -9.96 -0.64
C ALA A 200 -18.81 -8.83 0.01
N VAL A 201 -17.95 -9.13 0.99
CA VAL A 201 -17.06 -8.13 1.61
C VAL A 201 -15.87 -7.86 0.69
N ALA A 202 -15.29 -8.90 0.07
CA ALA A 202 -14.24 -8.76 -0.92
C ALA A 202 -14.72 -7.91 -2.11
N ALA A 203 -15.87 -8.23 -2.70
CA ALA A 203 -16.46 -7.49 -3.81
C ALA A 203 -16.68 -6.00 -3.48
N LYS A 204 -17.13 -5.70 -2.25
CA LYS A 204 -17.35 -4.33 -1.78
C LYS A 204 -16.03 -3.56 -1.55
N ALA A 205 -14.96 -4.26 -1.15
CA ALA A 205 -13.66 -3.64 -0.90
C ALA A 205 -12.86 -3.38 -2.19
N ILE A 206 -12.98 -4.25 -3.21
CA ILE A 206 -12.21 -4.20 -4.45
C ILE A 206 -12.14 -2.79 -5.07
N PRO A 207 -13.24 -2.02 -5.25
CA PRO A 207 -13.18 -0.69 -5.83
C PRO A 207 -12.31 0.32 -5.05
N ASN A 208 -12.12 0.10 -3.75
CA ASN A 208 -11.34 0.98 -2.87
C ASN A 208 -9.92 0.45 -2.60
N CYS A 209 -9.59 -0.75 -3.08
CA CYS A 209 -8.26 -1.34 -2.93
C CYS A 209 -7.23 -0.75 -3.90
N ASN A 210 -7.64 0.15 -4.79
CA ASN A 210 -6.76 0.82 -5.77
C ASN A 210 -5.80 -0.14 -6.49
N VAL A 211 -6.31 -1.35 -6.81
CA VAL A 211 -5.55 -2.34 -7.57
C VAL A 211 -5.30 -1.79 -8.97
N CYS A 212 -4.08 -1.91 -9.46
CA CYS A 212 -3.67 -1.35 -10.73
C CYS A 212 -2.64 -2.23 -11.42
N PHE A 213 -2.44 -1.99 -12.71
CA PHE A 213 -1.30 -2.50 -13.46
C PHE A 213 -0.58 -1.31 -14.10
N VAL A 214 0.63 -1.01 -13.61
CA VAL A 214 1.49 0.03 -14.17
C VAL A 214 2.89 -0.54 -14.34
N SER A 215 3.43 -0.48 -15.55
CA SER A 215 4.75 -1.01 -15.90
C SER A 215 5.56 0.02 -16.70
N GLY A 216 6.81 -0.30 -17.01
CA GLY A 216 7.67 0.54 -17.84
C GLY A 216 8.02 1.89 -17.19
N ALA A 217 8.09 2.94 -18.00
CA ALA A 217 8.54 4.26 -17.57
C ALA A 217 7.60 4.90 -16.52
N ASP A 218 6.30 4.67 -16.62
CA ASP A 218 5.33 5.21 -15.67
C ASP A 218 5.47 4.55 -14.28
N MET A 219 5.76 3.24 -14.25
CA MET A 219 6.12 2.53 -13.01
C MET A 219 7.38 3.12 -12.39
N GLN A 220 8.43 3.28 -13.17
CA GLN A 220 9.70 3.84 -12.70
C GLN A 220 9.48 5.24 -12.11
N ALA A 221 8.80 6.12 -12.83
CA ALA A 221 8.54 7.49 -12.38
C ALA A 221 7.76 7.51 -11.05
N ALA A 222 6.63 6.81 -10.97
CA ALA A 222 5.80 6.79 -9.76
C ALA A 222 6.54 6.18 -8.56
N LEU A 223 7.26 5.08 -8.76
CA LEU A 223 7.97 4.39 -7.68
C LEU A 223 9.18 5.19 -7.19
N THR A 224 9.93 5.83 -8.09
CA THR A 224 11.05 6.71 -7.71
C THR A 224 10.57 7.87 -6.82
N GLU A 225 9.47 8.54 -7.19
CA GLU A 225 8.87 9.60 -6.39
C GLU A 225 8.44 9.11 -5.00
N PHE A 226 7.78 7.96 -4.94
CA PHE A 226 7.36 7.37 -3.66
C PHE A 226 8.55 7.03 -2.76
N LEU A 227 9.57 6.34 -3.29
CA LEU A 227 10.75 5.97 -2.52
C LEU A 227 11.56 7.19 -2.10
N THR A 228 11.61 8.24 -2.93
CA THR A 228 12.22 9.53 -2.57
C THR A 228 11.49 10.17 -1.39
N ALA A 229 10.16 10.18 -1.41
CA ALA A 229 9.37 10.68 -0.28
C ALA A 229 9.66 9.87 1.00
N LEU A 230 9.66 8.53 0.94
CA LEU A 230 9.97 7.69 2.09
C LEU A 230 11.41 7.87 2.59
N SER A 231 12.36 8.15 1.72
CA SER A 231 13.77 8.40 2.12
C SER A 231 13.92 9.60 3.05
N THR A 232 13.00 10.55 3.00
CA THR A 232 13.03 11.75 3.86
C THR A 232 12.59 11.46 5.29
N VAL A 233 11.68 10.51 5.50
CA VAL A 233 11.09 10.21 6.82
C VAL A 233 11.55 8.88 7.40
N ALA A 234 11.87 7.92 6.55
CA ALA A 234 12.21 6.55 6.97
C ALA A 234 13.22 5.88 6.01
N PRO A 235 14.46 6.43 5.82
CA PRO A 235 15.43 5.89 4.84
C PRO A 235 15.74 4.41 5.06
N GLN A 236 15.73 3.93 6.29
CA GLN A 236 16.00 2.51 6.60
C GLN A 236 14.89 1.58 6.08
N SER A 237 13.66 2.09 5.87
CA SER A 237 12.55 1.30 5.35
C SER A 237 12.74 0.86 3.90
N ILE A 238 13.60 1.58 3.15
CA ILE A 238 13.95 1.30 1.75
C ILE A 238 15.39 0.73 1.60
N GLY A 239 16.06 0.45 2.71
CA GLY A 239 17.43 -0.08 2.71
C GLY A 239 18.52 0.98 2.72
N GLY A 240 18.18 2.24 3.02
CA GLY A 240 19.13 3.34 3.23
C GLY A 240 19.17 4.36 2.08
N GLU A 241 18.96 3.93 0.85
CA GLU A 241 19.00 4.81 -0.33
C GLU A 241 17.92 4.44 -1.36
N VAL A 242 17.58 5.39 -2.21
CA VAL A 242 16.68 5.14 -3.34
C VAL A 242 17.42 4.32 -4.39
N PRO A 243 16.87 3.16 -4.83
CA PRO A 243 17.52 2.34 -5.87
C PRO A 243 17.70 3.07 -7.19
N GLY A 244 18.74 2.69 -7.94
CA GLY A 244 19.04 3.20 -9.29
C GLY A 244 18.16 2.57 -10.39
N ASP A 245 18.47 2.93 -11.65
CA ASP A 245 17.66 2.53 -12.82
C ASP A 245 17.57 1.01 -13.04
N ASP A 246 18.55 0.26 -12.61
CA ASP A 246 18.61 -1.19 -12.73
C ASP A 246 17.67 -1.94 -11.75
N PHE A 247 17.04 -1.21 -10.83
CA PHE A 247 15.96 -1.72 -10.00
C PHE A 247 14.68 -2.00 -10.81
N TYR A 248 14.52 -1.37 -11.97
CA TYR A 248 13.30 -1.44 -12.77
C TYR A 248 13.52 -2.37 -13.98
N CYS A 249 12.74 -3.45 -14.06
CA CYS A 249 12.73 -4.33 -15.22
C CYS A 249 11.83 -3.75 -16.32
N ILE A 250 12.41 -2.98 -17.24
CA ILE A 250 11.69 -2.41 -18.39
C ILE A 250 11.92 -3.33 -19.59
N LEU A 251 10.91 -4.16 -19.88
CA LEU A 251 10.95 -5.07 -21.02
C LEU A 251 10.85 -4.28 -22.33
N LYS A 252 11.74 -4.62 -23.28
CA LYS A 252 11.75 -4.07 -24.64
C LYS A 252 10.81 -4.82 -25.57
#